data_2d851155917fe3823aa70c2340e3d462
#
_entry.id   2d851155917fe3823aa70c2340e3d462
#
_cell.length_a   1.000
_cell.length_b   1.000
_cell.length_c   1.000
_cell.angle_alpha   90.00
_cell.angle_beta   90.00
_cell.angle_gamma   90.00
#
_symmetry.space_group_name_H-M   'P 1'
#
loop_
_entity.id
_entity.type
_entity.pdbx_description
1 polymer ?
#
loop_
_entity_poly.entity_id
_entity_poly.type
_entity_poly.pdbx_seq_one_letter_code
_entity_poly.pdbx_strand_id
1 'polypeptide(L)'
;MSDSFISHKGAQQNLEDNQCKPVAFLTTMDDIPENTDLVLMQLPKSNRHLVWLLSQLRKTLPDSCPIIAVNKAKEIHTSTLKLFEKHLGETKTSLAWKKHRLVFSNANALPVIEVDPMTVWGVDGENIQLKNLPNVYSGESLDLGARFMLQHLPQDPTLKHIIDLGCGNGVLSVKMGQLNPQARLTSVDESFMAIESAKQNLVDNLGEPYDIQCITNNCLDGFNPDSADMVMCNPPFHQQQAVTDHIAWQMFCDSKQILNKGGKLLVIGNRHLGYDAKLKRLFGDKNVKLVASNSKFVILQATKDPAKLGAKQ
;
A
#
# COMPACT_ATOMS: atom_id res chain seq x y z
N MET A 1 13.58 2.48 -11.02
CA MET A 1 13.22 2.60 -9.59
C MET A 1 11.72 2.76 -9.43
N SER A 2 11.08 2.03 -8.54
CA SER A 2 9.64 2.14 -8.25
C SER A 2 9.33 1.66 -6.83
N ASP A 3 8.31 2.23 -6.20
CA ASP A 3 7.76 1.77 -4.92
C ASP A 3 6.72 0.65 -5.10
N SER A 4 6.42 0.25 -6.32
CA SER A 4 5.39 -0.73 -6.65
C SER A 4 5.98 -2.05 -7.14
N PHE A 5 5.75 -3.12 -6.40
CA PHE A 5 6.09 -4.49 -6.78
C PHE A 5 5.41 -4.92 -8.09
N ILE A 6 4.13 -4.54 -8.26
CA ILE A 6 3.37 -4.84 -9.47
C ILE A 6 3.98 -4.15 -10.68
N SER A 7 4.45 -2.90 -10.52
CA SER A 7 5.17 -2.18 -11.58
C SER A 7 6.47 -2.85 -11.96
N HIS A 8 7.24 -3.37 -10.99
CA HIS A 8 8.46 -4.14 -11.26
C HIS A 8 8.14 -5.42 -12.04
N LYS A 9 7.16 -6.22 -11.59
CA LYS A 9 6.73 -7.44 -12.30
C LYS A 9 6.26 -7.14 -13.72
N GLY A 10 5.42 -6.13 -13.90
CA GLY A 10 4.91 -5.75 -15.23
C GLY A 10 6.02 -5.25 -16.16
N ALA A 11 6.98 -4.47 -15.65
CA ALA A 11 8.11 -4.04 -16.45
C ALA A 11 9.04 -5.20 -16.81
N GLN A 12 9.32 -6.10 -15.88
CA GLN A 12 10.11 -7.31 -16.15
C GLN A 12 9.47 -8.15 -17.23
N GLN A 13 8.17 -8.44 -17.13
CA GLN A 13 7.43 -9.21 -18.14
C GLN A 13 7.50 -8.54 -19.52
N ASN A 14 7.31 -7.20 -19.57
CA ASN A 14 7.40 -6.46 -20.83
C ASN A 14 8.80 -6.54 -21.47
N LEU A 15 9.87 -6.51 -20.66
CA LEU A 15 11.23 -6.65 -21.16
C LEU A 15 11.50 -8.06 -21.72
N GLU A 16 11.03 -9.09 -21.03
CA GLU A 16 11.12 -10.49 -21.45
C GLU A 16 10.35 -10.72 -22.77
N ASP A 17 9.08 -10.30 -22.83
CA ASP A 17 8.21 -10.47 -24.00
C ASP A 17 8.77 -9.76 -25.26
N ASN A 18 9.48 -8.66 -25.07
CA ASN A 18 10.10 -7.88 -26.16
C ASN A 18 11.59 -8.21 -26.35
N GLN A 19 12.12 -9.23 -25.68
CA GLN A 19 13.52 -9.65 -25.79
C GLN A 19 14.51 -8.50 -25.54
N CYS A 20 14.17 -7.59 -24.64
CA CYS A 20 15.02 -6.47 -24.27
C CYS A 20 16.18 -6.93 -23.38
N LYS A 21 17.26 -6.13 -23.36
CA LYS A 21 18.37 -6.37 -22.43
C LYS A 21 17.88 -6.28 -20.98
N PRO A 22 18.41 -7.10 -20.07
CA PRO A 22 18.14 -6.99 -18.64
C PRO A 22 18.46 -5.59 -18.10
N VAL A 23 17.63 -5.10 -17.18
CA VAL A 23 17.83 -3.86 -16.45
C VAL A 23 17.78 -4.13 -14.95
N ALA A 24 18.41 -3.27 -14.15
CA ALA A 24 18.31 -3.33 -12.71
C ALA A 24 16.95 -2.78 -12.26
N PHE A 25 16.25 -3.52 -11.41
CA PHE A 25 15.03 -3.08 -10.74
C PHE A 25 15.38 -2.60 -9.34
N LEU A 26 15.23 -1.31 -9.10
CA LEU A 26 15.50 -0.69 -7.81
C LEU A 26 14.18 -0.30 -7.16
N THR A 27 14.04 -0.60 -5.87
CA THR A 27 12.98 -0.05 -5.05
C THR A 27 13.27 1.41 -4.73
N THR A 28 12.30 2.13 -4.19
CA THR A 28 12.55 3.50 -3.72
C THR A 28 13.42 3.58 -2.46
N MET A 29 13.72 2.43 -1.85
CA MET A 29 14.62 2.33 -0.69
C MET A 29 16.08 2.08 -1.08
N ASP A 30 16.34 1.70 -2.34
CA ASP A 30 17.69 1.45 -2.85
C ASP A 30 18.38 2.76 -3.25
N ASP A 31 19.70 2.77 -3.20
CA ASP A 31 20.51 3.90 -3.62
C ASP A 31 20.38 4.16 -5.12
N ILE A 32 20.31 5.43 -5.48
CA ILE A 32 20.33 5.86 -6.88
C ILE A 32 21.78 5.70 -7.39
N PRO A 33 22.01 5.06 -8.56
CA PRO A 33 23.36 4.95 -9.11
C PRO A 33 23.99 6.32 -9.40
N GLU A 34 25.19 6.56 -8.87
CA GLU A 34 25.91 7.84 -9.01
C GLU A 34 26.27 8.16 -10.48
N ASN A 35 26.47 7.13 -11.31
CA ASN A 35 26.80 7.26 -12.75
C ASN A 35 25.56 7.40 -13.64
N THR A 36 24.47 7.96 -13.13
CA THR A 36 23.23 8.19 -13.90
C THR A 36 23.40 9.40 -14.81
N ASP A 37 23.22 9.22 -16.11
CA ASP A 37 23.32 10.26 -17.14
C ASP A 37 22.00 10.99 -17.42
N LEU A 38 20.86 10.36 -17.11
CA LEU A 38 19.52 10.90 -17.36
C LEU A 38 18.50 10.27 -16.41
N VAL A 39 17.61 11.08 -15.87
CA VAL A 39 16.45 10.62 -15.12
C VAL A 39 15.18 10.87 -15.92
N LEU A 40 14.40 9.80 -16.17
CA LEU A 40 13.04 9.89 -16.67
C LEU A 40 12.09 9.44 -15.55
N MET A 41 11.16 10.29 -15.14
CA MET A 41 10.26 9.96 -14.04
C MET A 41 8.81 10.34 -14.32
N GLN A 42 7.89 9.52 -13.89
CA GLN A 42 6.51 9.93 -13.70
C GLN A 42 6.38 10.63 -12.34
N LEU A 43 5.72 11.79 -12.30
CA LEU A 43 5.51 12.49 -11.05
C LEU A 43 4.69 11.63 -10.08
N PRO A 44 5.16 11.40 -8.84
CA PRO A 44 4.37 10.71 -7.84
C PRO A 44 3.14 11.55 -7.45
N LYS A 45 2.10 10.89 -6.95
CA LYS A 45 0.88 11.56 -6.50
C LYS A 45 1.10 12.33 -5.20
N SER A 46 1.95 11.81 -4.32
CA SER A 46 2.28 12.42 -3.03
C SER A 46 3.37 13.47 -3.20
N ASN A 47 3.09 14.70 -2.79
CA ASN A 47 4.11 15.75 -2.73
C ASN A 47 5.25 15.40 -1.77
N ARG A 48 4.95 14.72 -0.67
CA ARG A 48 5.94 14.26 0.30
C ARG A 48 6.92 13.27 -0.34
N HIS A 49 6.41 12.32 -1.12
CA HIS A 49 7.24 11.40 -1.89
C HIS A 49 8.06 12.14 -2.97
N LEU A 50 7.47 13.11 -3.66
CA LEU A 50 8.19 13.93 -4.62
C LEU A 50 9.34 14.70 -3.96
N VAL A 51 9.09 15.38 -2.86
CA VAL A 51 10.12 16.15 -2.11
C VAL A 51 11.28 15.26 -1.69
N TRP A 52 10.97 14.08 -1.16
CA TRP A 52 12.00 13.11 -0.78
C TRP A 52 12.80 12.63 -2.00
N LEU A 53 12.13 12.25 -3.11
CA LEU A 53 12.82 11.84 -4.33
C LEU A 53 13.72 12.94 -4.88
N LEU A 54 13.25 14.18 -4.95
CA LEU A 54 14.06 15.31 -5.44
C LEU A 54 15.28 15.56 -4.55
N SER A 55 15.16 15.39 -3.23
CA SER A 55 16.30 15.47 -2.31
C SER A 55 17.30 14.35 -2.57
N GLN A 56 16.85 13.10 -2.77
CA GLN A 56 17.76 11.98 -3.09
C GLN A 56 18.45 12.17 -4.45
N LEU A 57 17.70 12.60 -5.47
CA LEU A 57 18.29 12.91 -6.79
C LEU A 57 19.35 14.00 -6.69
N ARG A 58 19.08 15.06 -5.92
CA ARG A 58 20.05 16.15 -5.72
C ARG A 58 21.30 15.69 -4.97
N LYS A 59 21.15 14.79 -4.00
CA LYS A 59 22.24 14.26 -3.18
C LYS A 59 23.20 13.35 -3.97
N THR A 60 22.65 12.56 -4.90
CA THR A 60 23.38 11.46 -5.54
C THR A 60 23.86 11.78 -6.96
N LEU A 61 23.07 12.56 -7.73
CA LEU A 61 23.35 12.76 -9.14
C LEU A 61 24.50 13.75 -9.36
N PRO A 62 25.31 13.55 -10.41
CA PRO A 62 26.30 14.54 -10.84
C PRO A 62 25.63 15.85 -11.22
N ASP A 63 26.33 16.96 -11.01
CA ASP A 63 25.86 18.28 -11.43
C ASP A 63 25.55 18.30 -12.92
N SER A 64 24.45 18.99 -13.30
CA SER A 64 23.91 19.05 -14.67
C SER A 64 23.27 17.75 -15.21
N CYS A 65 23.13 16.69 -14.42
CA CYS A 65 22.36 15.53 -14.85
C CYS A 65 20.92 15.93 -15.21
N PRO A 66 20.44 15.65 -16.45
CA PRO A 66 19.08 16.02 -16.87
C PRO A 66 18.03 15.18 -16.15
N ILE A 67 16.96 15.85 -15.72
CA ILE A 67 15.81 15.23 -15.11
C ILE A 67 14.56 15.64 -15.88
N ILE A 68 13.84 14.66 -16.45
CA ILE A 68 12.63 14.87 -17.21
C ILE A 68 11.50 14.14 -16.48
N ALA A 69 10.55 14.91 -15.95
CA ALA A 69 9.36 14.36 -15.32
C ALA A 69 8.13 14.53 -16.21
N VAL A 70 7.15 13.63 -16.09
CA VAL A 70 5.90 13.66 -16.87
C VAL A 70 4.69 13.47 -15.97
N ASN A 71 3.60 14.19 -16.26
CA ASN A 71 2.27 13.90 -15.73
C ASN A 71 1.19 14.53 -16.64
N LYS A 72 -0.08 14.23 -16.33
CA LYS A 72 -1.22 14.96 -16.95
C LYS A 72 -1.07 16.45 -16.70
N ALA A 73 -1.26 17.27 -17.73
CA ALA A 73 -1.05 18.70 -17.64
C ALA A 73 -1.86 19.39 -16.52
N LYS A 74 -3.06 18.89 -16.24
CA LYS A 74 -3.92 19.36 -15.15
C LYS A 74 -3.42 19.02 -13.73
N GLU A 75 -2.50 18.07 -13.62
CA GLU A 75 -1.92 17.61 -12.34
C GLU A 75 -0.55 18.25 -12.06
N ILE A 76 -0.01 19.02 -13.01
CA ILE A 76 1.23 19.79 -12.83
C ILE A 76 0.87 21.21 -12.38
N HIS A 77 0.90 21.42 -11.08
CA HIS A 77 0.59 22.71 -10.45
C HIS A 77 1.84 23.56 -10.26
N THR A 78 1.66 24.87 -10.11
CA THR A 78 2.77 25.80 -9.79
C THR A 78 3.51 25.37 -8.51
N SER A 79 2.79 24.83 -7.52
CA SER A 79 3.41 24.30 -6.31
C SER A 79 4.38 23.13 -6.59
N THR A 80 4.05 22.24 -7.53
CA THR A 80 4.91 21.15 -7.98
C THR A 80 6.20 21.70 -8.62
N LEU A 81 6.09 22.71 -9.49
CA LEU A 81 7.27 23.32 -10.12
C LEU A 81 8.17 23.99 -9.09
N LYS A 82 7.60 24.67 -8.10
CA LYS A 82 8.36 25.26 -6.99
C LYS A 82 9.15 24.21 -6.17
N LEU A 83 8.67 22.97 -6.07
CA LEU A 83 9.43 21.89 -5.42
C LEU A 83 10.68 21.54 -6.25
N PHE A 84 10.56 21.43 -7.57
CA PHE A 84 11.69 21.24 -8.46
C PHE A 84 12.70 22.40 -8.35
N GLU A 85 12.22 23.65 -8.46
CA GLU A 85 13.06 24.84 -8.33
C GLU A 85 13.82 24.89 -7.01
N LYS A 86 13.16 24.50 -5.91
CA LYS A 86 13.73 24.50 -4.57
C LYS A 86 14.84 23.46 -4.41
N HIS A 87 14.67 22.26 -4.96
CA HIS A 87 15.59 21.14 -4.74
C HIS A 87 16.62 20.95 -5.86
N LEU A 88 16.27 21.28 -7.11
CA LEU A 88 17.11 21.04 -8.27
C LEU A 88 17.53 22.32 -9.00
N GLY A 89 16.77 23.40 -8.90
CA GLY A 89 17.06 24.68 -9.54
C GLY A 89 16.14 24.97 -10.72
N GLU A 90 16.67 25.64 -11.78
CA GLU A 90 15.88 26.11 -12.90
C GLU A 90 14.97 25.00 -13.47
N THR A 91 13.68 25.32 -13.61
CA THR A 91 12.67 24.35 -14.02
C THR A 91 11.82 24.92 -15.14
N LYS A 92 11.69 24.18 -16.23
CA LYS A 92 10.90 24.55 -17.42
C LYS A 92 9.86 23.49 -17.70
N THR A 93 8.80 23.87 -18.44
CA THR A 93 7.78 22.92 -18.88
C THR A 93 7.60 22.95 -20.39
N SER A 94 7.27 21.81 -20.99
CA SER A 94 6.84 21.74 -22.39
C SER A 94 5.46 22.35 -22.58
N LEU A 95 5.05 22.53 -23.84
CA LEU A 95 3.64 22.63 -24.18
C LEU A 95 2.93 21.30 -23.89
N ALA A 96 1.62 21.37 -23.64
CA ALA A 96 0.83 20.16 -23.43
C ALA A 96 0.67 19.38 -24.75
N TRP A 97 0.94 18.08 -24.72
CA TRP A 97 0.71 17.16 -25.82
C TRP A 97 -0.08 15.93 -25.33
N LYS A 98 -1.17 15.58 -26.02
CA LYS A 98 -2.10 14.51 -25.61
C LYS A 98 -2.48 14.58 -24.12
N LYS A 99 -2.79 15.79 -23.63
CA LYS A 99 -3.16 16.10 -22.23
C LYS A 99 -2.03 15.88 -21.20
N HIS A 100 -0.80 15.60 -21.61
CA HIS A 100 0.38 15.49 -20.74
C HIS A 100 1.34 16.65 -20.97
N ARG A 101 2.19 16.89 -20.00
CA ARG A 101 3.25 17.90 -20.04
C ARG A 101 4.52 17.34 -19.42
N LEU A 102 5.66 17.74 -19.97
CA LEU A 102 6.97 17.45 -19.41
C LEU A 102 7.42 18.58 -18.49
N VAL A 103 8.16 18.22 -17.46
CA VAL A 103 8.90 19.13 -16.58
C VAL A 103 10.38 18.82 -16.78
N PHE A 104 11.17 19.83 -17.12
CA PHE A 104 12.61 19.73 -17.34
C PHE A 104 13.33 20.43 -16.19
N SER A 105 14.30 19.77 -15.61
CA SER A 105 15.22 20.32 -14.63
C SER A 105 16.55 19.61 -14.73
N ASN A 106 17.58 20.12 -14.05
CA ASN A 106 18.88 19.47 -13.93
C ASN A 106 19.24 19.39 -12.44
N ALA A 107 20.04 18.38 -12.08
CA ALA A 107 20.66 18.35 -10.76
C ALA A 107 21.75 19.44 -10.71
N ASN A 108 21.38 20.68 -10.40
CA ASN A 108 22.32 21.80 -10.29
C ASN A 108 23.08 21.74 -8.95
N ALA A 109 24.22 22.45 -8.87
CA ALA A 109 25.05 22.54 -7.66
C ALA A 109 24.39 23.37 -6.54
N LEU A 110 23.12 23.13 -6.24
CA LEU A 110 22.42 23.72 -5.10
C LEU A 110 22.79 22.98 -3.81
N PRO A 111 22.76 23.65 -2.65
CA PRO A 111 22.86 22.95 -1.37
C PRO A 111 21.82 21.85 -1.26
N VAL A 112 22.24 20.67 -0.77
CA VAL A 112 21.30 19.58 -0.47
C VAL A 112 20.40 20.01 0.67
N ILE A 113 19.09 19.91 0.44
CA ILE A 113 18.10 20.10 1.51
C ILE A 113 17.78 18.70 2.04
N GLU A 114 18.29 18.39 3.23
CA GLU A 114 17.98 17.12 3.88
C GLU A 114 16.47 17.06 4.20
N VAL A 115 15.88 15.92 3.88
CA VAL A 115 14.46 15.64 4.08
C VAL A 115 14.34 14.39 4.93
N ASP A 116 13.78 14.52 6.12
CA ASP A 116 13.44 13.35 6.92
C ASP A 116 12.37 12.53 6.17
N PRO A 117 12.67 11.29 5.78
CA PRO A 117 11.69 10.45 5.13
C PRO A 117 10.55 10.05 6.07
N MET A 118 10.75 10.10 7.38
CA MET A 118 9.79 9.57 8.34
C MET A 118 8.78 10.63 8.80
N THR A 119 7.51 10.30 8.78
CA THR A 119 6.46 11.03 9.51
C THR A 119 6.00 10.17 10.67
N VAL A 120 6.00 10.75 11.87
CA VAL A 120 5.65 10.03 13.11
C VAL A 120 4.41 10.66 13.72
N TRP A 121 3.42 9.84 14.06
CA TRP A 121 2.21 10.29 14.77
C TRP A 121 1.56 9.16 15.56
N GLY A 122 0.82 9.52 16.62
CA GLY A 122 0.08 8.58 17.45
C GLY A 122 -1.37 8.41 16.99
N VAL A 123 -1.94 7.22 17.20
CA VAL A 123 -3.34 6.93 16.92
C VAL A 123 -4.19 7.36 18.11
N ASP A 124 -5.08 8.34 17.91
CA ASP A 124 -5.94 8.87 18.98
C ASP A 124 -6.78 7.76 19.64
N GLY A 125 -6.71 7.68 20.96
CA GLY A 125 -7.44 6.69 21.75
C GLY A 125 -6.83 5.29 21.76
N GLU A 126 -5.69 5.09 21.09
CA GLU A 126 -4.97 3.83 21.06
C GLU A 126 -3.53 4.00 21.54
N ASN A 127 -2.97 2.97 22.16
CA ASN A 127 -1.54 2.95 22.49
C ASN A 127 -0.73 2.48 21.28
N ILE A 128 -0.76 3.26 20.19
CA ILE A 128 -0.10 2.96 18.92
C ILE A 128 0.58 4.23 18.41
N GLN A 129 1.88 4.14 18.13
CA GLN A 129 2.65 5.16 17.43
C GLN A 129 3.09 4.63 16.08
N LEU A 130 2.89 5.41 15.03
CA LEU A 130 3.18 5.01 13.66
C LEU A 130 4.28 5.86 13.05
N LYS A 131 5.22 5.20 12.39
CA LYS A 131 6.26 5.76 11.54
C LYS A 131 5.93 5.46 10.09
N ASN A 132 5.99 6.45 9.23
CA ASN A 132 5.52 6.33 7.86
C ASN A 132 6.53 6.88 6.87
N LEU A 133 6.96 6.06 5.93
CA LEU A 133 7.76 6.47 4.79
C LEU A 133 6.95 7.34 3.81
N PRO A 134 7.59 8.08 2.87
CA PRO A 134 6.94 9.17 2.14
C PRO A 134 5.77 8.76 1.24
N ASN A 135 5.76 7.55 0.68
CA ASN A 135 4.71 7.10 -0.24
C ASN A 135 3.61 6.27 0.43
N VAL A 136 3.68 6.07 1.72
CA VAL A 136 2.69 5.27 2.45
C VAL A 136 1.34 5.96 2.46
N TYR A 137 0.28 5.23 2.10
CA TYR A 137 -1.09 5.72 2.16
C TYR A 137 -1.45 6.13 3.61
N SER A 138 -2.11 7.29 3.75
CA SER A 138 -2.43 7.87 5.07
C SER A 138 -1.21 8.00 6.01
N GLY A 139 -0.05 8.30 5.45
CA GLY A 139 1.19 8.43 6.21
C GLY A 139 1.26 9.64 7.14
N GLU A 140 0.33 10.60 7.04
CA GLU A 140 0.28 11.83 7.85
C GLU A 140 -0.87 11.83 8.88
N SER A 141 -1.87 10.97 8.70
CA SER A 141 -3.02 10.86 9.61
C SER A 141 -3.77 9.54 9.35
N LEU A 142 -4.50 9.08 10.36
CA LEU A 142 -5.27 7.85 10.26
C LEU A 142 -6.41 7.96 9.24
N ASP A 143 -6.46 7.02 8.29
CA ASP A 143 -7.60 6.88 7.37
C ASP A 143 -8.92 6.67 8.13
N LEU A 144 -9.98 7.33 7.67
CA LEU A 144 -11.29 7.26 8.33
C LEU A 144 -11.89 5.84 8.30
N GLY A 145 -11.63 5.07 7.24
CA GLY A 145 -12.02 3.67 7.15
C GLY A 145 -11.25 2.82 8.16
N ALA A 146 -9.92 2.95 8.19
CA ALA A 146 -9.10 2.26 9.17
C ALA A 146 -9.50 2.61 10.61
N ARG A 147 -9.78 3.89 10.91
CA ARG A 147 -10.30 4.34 12.23
C ARG A 147 -11.59 3.60 12.61
N PHE A 148 -12.52 3.48 11.67
CA PHE A 148 -13.78 2.77 11.93
C PHE A 148 -13.56 1.27 12.08
N MET A 149 -12.65 0.68 11.30
CA MET A 149 -12.34 -0.76 11.37
C MET A 149 -11.64 -1.13 12.69
N LEU A 150 -10.71 -0.30 13.20
CA LEU A 150 -10.01 -0.50 14.48
C LEU A 150 -10.97 -0.76 15.65
N GLN A 151 -12.14 -0.08 15.66
CA GLN A 151 -13.15 -0.21 16.71
C GLN A 151 -13.94 -1.53 16.65
N HIS A 152 -13.78 -2.31 15.57
CA HIS A 152 -14.58 -3.51 15.31
C HIS A 152 -13.72 -4.75 15.03
N LEU A 153 -12.43 -4.65 15.29
CA LEU A 153 -11.52 -5.79 15.17
C LEU A 153 -11.81 -6.81 16.28
N PRO A 154 -11.82 -8.13 15.96
CA PRO A 154 -12.13 -9.15 16.93
C PRO A 154 -10.95 -9.45 17.86
N GLN A 155 -11.27 -9.74 19.12
CA GLN A 155 -10.42 -10.47 20.02
C GLN A 155 -10.90 -11.91 20.05
N ASP A 156 -10.12 -12.84 19.50
CA ASP A 156 -10.51 -14.25 19.38
C ASP A 156 -9.27 -15.13 19.55
N PRO A 157 -9.07 -15.73 20.74
CA PRO A 157 -7.87 -16.52 21.05
C PRO A 157 -7.73 -17.80 20.22
N THR A 158 -8.73 -18.14 19.42
CA THR A 158 -8.68 -19.29 18.52
C THR A 158 -7.97 -18.98 17.20
N LEU A 159 -7.78 -17.71 16.87
CA LEU A 159 -7.08 -17.28 15.67
C LEU A 159 -5.58 -17.60 15.81
N LYS A 160 -5.05 -18.39 14.88
CA LYS A 160 -3.63 -18.77 14.83
C LYS A 160 -2.87 -18.02 13.77
N HIS A 161 -3.50 -17.71 12.64
CA HIS A 161 -2.89 -16.97 11.54
C HIS A 161 -3.84 -15.89 10.99
N ILE A 162 -3.40 -14.66 11.07
CA ILE A 162 -4.13 -13.47 10.63
C ILE A 162 -3.33 -12.79 9.53
N ILE A 163 -3.99 -12.45 8.42
CA ILE A 163 -3.40 -11.72 7.31
C ILE A 163 -4.05 -10.33 7.21
N ASP A 164 -3.23 -9.29 7.12
CA ASP A 164 -3.63 -7.93 6.79
C ASP A 164 -3.29 -7.66 5.31
N LEU A 165 -4.29 -7.69 4.46
CA LEU A 165 -4.14 -7.58 3.01
C LEU A 165 -4.36 -6.14 2.54
N GLY A 166 -3.32 -5.52 1.98
CA GLY A 166 -3.25 -4.09 1.71
C GLY A 166 -2.98 -3.33 3.02
N CYS A 167 -1.95 -3.75 3.76
CA CYS A 167 -1.71 -3.35 5.13
C CYS A 167 -1.31 -1.87 5.30
N GLY A 168 -0.83 -1.21 4.24
CA GLY A 168 -0.32 0.15 4.32
C GLY A 168 0.77 0.29 5.40
N ASN A 169 0.57 1.15 6.38
CA ASN A 169 1.50 1.32 7.51
C ASN A 169 1.35 0.27 8.62
N GLY A 170 0.49 -0.72 8.45
CA GLY A 170 0.32 -1.82 9.39
C GLY A 170 -0.52 -1.49 10.64
N VAL A 171 -1.25 -0.38 10.67
CA VAL A 171 -2.04 0.00 11.84
C VAL A 171 -3.06 -1.05 12.28
N LEU A 172 -3.72 -1.72 11.32
CA LEU A 172 -4.67 -2.81 11.63
C LEU A 172 -3.92 -4.05 12.14
N SER A 173 -2.78 -4.38 11.55
CA SER A 173 -1.90 -5.46 12.00
C SER A 173 -1.42 -5.25 13.43
N VAL A 174 -0.97 -4.02 13.78
CA VAL A 174 -0.55 -3.67 15.16
C VAL A 174 -1.70 -3.90 16.13
N LYS A 175 -2.88 -3.38 15.84
CA LYS A 175 -4.06 -3.56 16.71
C LYS A 175 -4.45 -5.03 16.85
N MET A 176 -4.43 -5.78 15.77
CA MET A 176 -4.74 -7.22 15.83
C MET A 176 -3.72 -8.01 16.64
N GLY A 177 -2.44 -7.65 16.56
CA GLY A 177 -1.41 -8.23 17.42
C GLY A 177 -1.67 -7.98 18.90
N GLN A 178 -2.01 -6.73 19.26
CA GLN A 178 -2.37 -6.39 20.64
C GLN A 178 -3.59 -7.18 21.16
N LEU A 179 -4.61 -7.39 20.29
CA LEU A 179 -5.83 -8.12 20.64
C LEU A 179 -5.62 -9.64 20.64
N ASN A 180 -4.71 -10.17 19.83
CA ASN A 180 -4.51 -11.61 19.61
C ASN A 180 -3.02 -11.98 19.67
N PRO A 181 -2.35 -11.83 20.82
CA PRO A 181 -0.88 -11.94 20.95
C PRO A 181 -0.29 -13.31 20.64
N GLN A 182 -1.12 -14.34 20.54
CA GLN A 182 -0.68 -15.72 20.20
C GLN A 182 -0.82 -16.03 18.69
N ALA A 183 -1.38 -15.12 17.92
CA ALA A 183 -1.58 -15.32 16.49
C ALA A 183 -0.32 -14.90 15.72
N ARG A 184 0.01 -15.67 14.68
CA ARG A 184 0.93 -15.23 13.63
C ARG A 184 0.29 -14.11 12.84
N LEU A 185 1.04 -13.05 12.57
CA LEU A 185 0.62 -11.90 11.79
C LEU A 185 1.37 -11.87 10.46
N THR A 186 0.64 -11.78 9.36
CA THR A 186 1.22 -11.57 8.04
C THR A 186 0.64 -10.29 7.42
N SER A 187 1.47 -9.29 7.22
CA SER A 187 1.11 -8.02 6.59
C SER A 187 1.55 -8.02 5.14
N VAL A 188 0.66 -7.75 4.21
CA VAL A 188 0.92 -7.82 2.76
C VAL A 188 0.51 -6.52 2.09
N ASP A 189 1.40 -5.95 1.28
CA ASP A 189 1.12 -4.77 0.45
C ASP A 189 1.94 -4.84 -0.84
N GLU A 190 1.57 -4.09 -1.87
CA GLU A 190 2.32 -3.98 -3.12
C GLU A 190 3.42 -2.90 -3.06
N SER A 191 3.32 -1.96 -2.10
CA SER A 191 4.29 -0.88 -1.89
C SER A 191 5.42 -1.35 -0.97
N PHE A 192 6.66 -1.17 -1.44
CA PHE A 192 7.86 -1.45 -0.64
C PHE A 192 7.92 -0.55 0.60
N MET A 193 7.59 0.75 0.46
CA MET A 193 7.56 1.69 1.59
C MET A 193 6.47 1.35 2.60
N ALA A 194 5.32 0.83 2.15
CA ALA A 194 4.27 0.38 3.05
C ALA A 194 4.74 -0.80 3.89
N ILE A 195 5.34 -1.80 3.27
CA ILE A 195 5.87 -2.98 3.96
C ILE A 195 6.98 -2.63 4.95
N GLU A 196 7.92 -1.75 4.57
CA GLU A 196 8.98 -1.34 5.48
C GLU A 196 8.42 -0.54 6.69
N SER A 197 7.44 0.34 6.42
CA SER A 197 6.74 1.06 7.49
C SER A 197 5.95 0.13 8.40
N ALA A 198 5.21 -0.82 7.84
CA ALA A 198 4.45 -1.81 8.61
C ALA A 198 5.36 -2.67 9.49
N LYS A 199 6.49 -3.14 8.95
CA LYS A 199 7.50 -3.91 9.68
C LYS A 199 8.03 -3.13 10.89
N GLN A 200 8.45 -1.88 10.67
CA GLN A 200 8.94 -1.02 11.76
C GLN A 200 7.86 -0.78 12.81
N ASN A 201 6.62 -0.49 12.38
CA ASN A 201 5.51 -0.21 13.28
C ASN A 201 5.09 -1.43 14.11
N LEU A 202 5.11 -2.62 13.52
CA LEU A 202 4.82 -3.86 14.25
C LEU A 202 5.89 -4.14 15.32
N VAL A 203 7.16 -4.00 14.99
CA VAL A 203 8.26 -4.18 15.94
C VAL A 203 8.17 -3.17 17.07
N ASP A 204 7.99 -1.88 16.76
CA ASP A 204 7.98 -0.81 17.75
C ASP A 204 6.79 -0.87 18.72
N ASN A 205 5.62 -1.34 18.26
CA ASN A 205 4.40 -1.36 19.06
C ASN A 205 4.10 -2.69 19.74
N LEU A 206 4.62 -3.81 19.20
CA LEU A 206 4.35 -5.14 19.75
C LEU A 206 5.54 -5.71 20.52
N GLY A 207 6.78 -5.47 20.04
CA GLY A 207 8.01 -6.05 20.62
C GLY A 207 8.13 -7.56 20.36
N GLU A 208 8.92 -8.21 21.20
CA GLU A 208 9.06 -9.67 21.20
C GLU A 208 8.15 -10.31 22.26
N PRO A 209 7.60 -11.52 22.08
CA PRO A 209 7.91 -12.53 21.05
C PRO A 209 6.77 -12.73 20.01
N TYR A 210 6.41 -11.74 19.23
CA TYR A 210 5.38 -11.89 18.20
C TYR A 210 5.91 -12.59 16.94
N ASP A 211 5.11 -13.50 16.36
CA ASP A 211 5.38 -14.11 15.04
C ASP A 211 4.85 -13.19 13.95
N ILE A 212 5.74 -12.37 13.38
CA ILE A 212 5.41 -11.30 12.43
C ILE A 212 6.10 -11.57 11.09
N GLN A 213 5.33 -11.48 10.01
CA GLN A 213 5.84 -11.51 8.65
C GLN A 213 5.29 -10.33 7.84
N CYS A 214 6.18 -9.62 7.14
CA CYS A 214 5.82 -8.51 6.23
C CYS A 214 6.29 -8.86 4.83
N ILE A 215 5.38 -8.88 3.84
CA ILE A 215 5.64 -9.38 2.49
C ILE A 215 5.17 -8.38 1.46
N THR A 216 6.08 -7.96 0.57
CA THR A 216 5.70 -7.21 -0.63
C THR A 216 5.19 -8.17 -1.68
N ASN A 217 3.93 -8.02 -2.13
CA ASN A 217 3.32 -8.96 -3.08
C ASN A 217 2.17 -8.34 -3.87
N ASN A 218 1.77 -9.00 -4.96
CA ASN A 218 0.52 -8.71 -5.65
C ASN A 218 -0.61 -9.49 -4.95
N CYS A 219 -1.36 -8.82 -4.07
CA CYS A 219 -2.35 -9.47 -3.21
C CYS A 219 -1.75 -10.71 -2.53
N LEU A 220 -2.41 -11.88 -2.65
CA LEU A 220 -1.95 -13.13 -2.02
C LEU A 220 -1.40 -14.15 -3.05
N ASP A 221 -0.82 -13.66 -4.17
CA ASP A 221 -0.18 -14.51 -5.17
C ASP A 221 0.86 -15.45 -4.52
N GLY A 222 0.77 -16.74 -4.78
CA GLY A 222 1.71 -17.76 -4.31
C GLY A 222 1.54 -18.19 -2.85
N PHE A 223 0.56 -17.64 -2.12
CA PHE A 223 0.23 -18.15 -0.78
C PHE A 223 -0.44 -19.53 -0.85
N ASN A 224 -0.19 -20.34 0.16
CA ASN A 224 -0.79 -21.66 0.24
C ASN A 224 -2.30 -21.57 0.52
N PRO A 225 -3.15 -22.30 -0.21
CA PRO A 225 -4.57 -22.41 0.13
C PRO A 225 -4.79 -22.95 1.55
N ASP A 226 -5.92 -22.60 2.16
CA ASP A 226 -6.33 -23.11 3.48
C ASP A 226 -5.24 -22.92 4.56
N SER A 227 -4.65 -21.71 4.63
CA SER A 227 -3.52 -21.42 5.51
C SER A 227 -3.75 -20.29 6.52
N ALA A 228 -4.88 -19.58 6.45
CA ALA A 228 -5.20 -18.48 7.35
C ALA A 228 -6.58 -18.62 7.99
N ASP A 229 -6.71 -18.21 9.25
CA ASP A 229 -7.99 -18.20 9.97
C ASP A 229 -8.75 -16.90 9.75
N MET A 230 -8.01 -15.82 9.49
CA MET A 230 -8.59 -14.51 9.23
C MET A 230 -7.78 -13.71 8.21
N VAL A 231 -8.49 -13.07 7.30
CA VAL A 231 -7.94 -12.02 6.43
C VAL A 231 -8.68 -10.72 6.71
N MET A 232 -7.94 -9.64 6.95
CA MET A 232 -8.47 -8.28 7.01
C MET A 232 -8.17 -7.57 5.71
N CYS A 233 -9.08 -6.71 5.26
CA CYS A 233 -8.91 -6.00 4.02
C CYS A 233 -9.56 -4.61 4.08
N ASN A 234 -8.76 -3.59 3.84
CA ASN A 234 -9.21 -2.21 3.60
C ASN A 234 -8.83 -1.81 2.15
N PRO A 235 -9.61 -2.26 1.13
CA PRO A 235 -9.22 -2.06 -0.26
C PRO A 235 -9.12 -0.57 -0.63
N PRO A 236 -8.31 -0.20 -1.65
CA PRO A 236 -8.17 1.19 -2.07
C PRO A 236 -9.50 1.73 -2.64
N PHE A 237 -10.01 2.85 -2.07
CA PHE A 237 -11.32 3.43 -2.44
C PHE A 237 -11.25 4.61 -3.42
N HIS A 238 -10.08 5.21 -3.61
CA HIS A 238 -9.95 6.56 -4.15
C HIS A 238 -9.44 6.65 -5.60
N GLN A 239 -9.29 5.53 -6.28
CA GLN A 239 -8.84 5.54 -7.67
C GLN A 239 -9.99 5.15 -8.61
N GLN A 240 -10.25 5.99 -9.63
CA GLN A 240 -11.25 5.83 -10.71
C GLN A 240 -12.01 4.49 -10.66
N GLN A 241 -13.27 4.53 -10.32
CA GLN A 241 -14.16 3.41 -9.90
C GLN A 241 -13.91 2.04 -10.55
N ALA A 242 -13.57 1.99 -11.85
CA ALA A 242 -13.35 0.73 -12.57
C ALA A 242 -12.06 -0.01 -12.18
N VAL A 243 -10.97 0.72 -11.88
CA VAL A 243 -9.66 0.11 -11.54
C VAL A 243 -9.66 -0.42 -10.10
N THR A 244 -10.25 0.32 -9.17
CA THR A 244 -10.33 -0.10 -7.76
C THR A 244 -11.28 -1.26 -7.55
N ASP A 245 -12.31 -1.37 -8.39
CA ASP A 245 -13.27 -2.46 -8.36
C ASP A 245 -12.63 -3.81 -8.70
N HIS A 246 -11.72 -3.83 -9.67
CA HIS A 246 -10.95 -5.01 -10.04
C HIS A 246 -9.98 -5.45 -8.93
N ILE A 247 -9.27 -4.51 -8.33
CA ILE A 247 -8.34 -4.79 -7.23
C ILE A 247 -9.08 -5.40 -6.03
N ALA A 248 -10.17 -4.76 -5.60
CA ALA A 248 -10.98 -5.27 -4.49
C ALA A 248 -11.52 -6.69 -4.79
N TRP A 249 -11.95 -6.95 -6.03
CA TRP A 249 -12.41 -8.28 -6.42
C TRP A 249 -11.29 -9.32 -6.34
N GLN A 250 -10.08 -9.02 -6.83
CA GLN A 250 -8.93 -9.90 -6.69
C GLN A 250 -8.63 -10.18 -5.20
N MET A 251 -8.56 -9.14 -4.37
CA MET A 251 -8.32 -9.28 -2.93
C MET A 251 -9.33 -10.22 -2.27
N PHE A 252 -10.62 -10.16 -2.66
CA PHE A 252 -11.65 -11.05 -2.11
C PHE A 252 -11.50 -12.50 -2.60
N CYS A 253 -11.19 -12.69 -3.89
CA CYS A 253 -10.96 -14.02 -4.46
C CYS A 253 -9.77 -14.71 -3.81
N ASP A 254 -8.64 -14.02 -3.71
CA ASP A 254 -7.43 -14.52 -3.10
C ASP A 254 -7.67 -14.84 -1.62
N SER A 255 -8.34 -13.94 -0.89
CA SER A 255 -8.72 -14.19 0.51
C SER A 255 -9.53 -15.46 0.68
N LYS A 256 -10.53 -15.69 -0.19
CA LYS A 256 -11.33 -16.92 -0.13
C LYS A 256 -10.47 -18.17 -0.35
N GLN A 257 -9.51 -18.11 -1.26
CA GLN A 257 -8.61 -19.24 -1.55
C GLN A 257 -7.76 -19.59 -0.32
N ILE A 258 -7.18 -18.57 0.33
CA ILE A 258 -6.22 -18.71 1.42
C ILE A 258 -6.87 -19.07 2.75
N LEU A 259 -8.10 -18.63 3.00
CA LEU A 259 -8.79 -18.90 4.25
C LEU A 259 -9.01 -20.41 4.49
N ASN A 260 -8.80 -20.84 5.70
CA ASN A 260 -9.24 -22.16 6.20
C ASN A 260 -10.75 -22.30 6.09
N LYS A 261 -11.28 -23.53 6.12
CA LYS A 261 -12.74 -23.76 6.30
C LYS A 261 -13.19 -23.14 7.63
N GLY A 262 -14.23 -22.32 7.58
CA GLY A 262 -14.68 -21.53 8.72
C GLY A 262 -13.87 -20.25 8.97
N GLY A 263 -12.79 -20.04 8.22
CA GLY A 263 -12.00 -18.80 8.26
C GLY A 263 -12.80 -17.58 7.77
N LYS A 264 -12.41 -16.41 8.22
CA LYS A 264 -13.19 -15.18 8.10
C LYS A 264 -12.44 -14.13 7.30
N LEU A 265 -13.09 -13.54 6.31
CA LEU A 265 -12.65 -12.32 5.65
C LEU A 265 -13.41 -11.14 6.26
N LEU A 266 -12.68 -10.17 6.83
CA LEU A 266 -13.23 -8.92 7.36
C LEU A 266 -12.88 -7.79 6.40
N VAL A 267 -13.89 -7.13 5.82
CA VAL A 267 -13.71 -6.08 4.82
C VAL A 267 -14.37 -4.80 5.27
N ILE A 268 -13.68 -3.68 5.13
CA ILE A 268 -14.31 -2.36 5.18
C ILE A 268 -14.45 -1.78 3.77
N GLY A 269 -15.50 -1.03 3.53
CA GLY A 269 -15.71 -0.29 2.29
C GLY A 269 -16.69 0.86 2.44
N ASN A 270 -16.66 1.79 1.50
CA ASN A 270 -17.72 2.79 1.38
C ASN A 270 -19.04 2.10 1.01
N ARG A 271 -20.16 2.54 1.58
CA ARG A 271 -21.51 1.94 1.36
C ARG A 271 -21.87 1.78 -0.11
N HIS A 272 -21.48 2.74 -0.95
CA HIS A 272 -21.83 2.75 -2.39
C HIS A 272 -21.03 1.76 -3.25
N LEU A 273 -19.99 1.11 -2.71
CA LEU A 273 -19.13 0.18 -3.47
C LEU A 273 -19.76 -1.21 -3.70
N GLY A 274 -20.86 -1.51 -3.03
CA GLY A 274 -21.59 -2.76 -3.25
C GLY A 274 -20.82 -4.03 -2.88
N TYR A 275 -19.90 -3.95 -1.92
CA TYR A 275 -19.10 -5.10 -1.49
C TYR A 275 -19.93 -6.24 -0.93
N ASP A 276 -21.11 -5.94 -0.33
CA ASP A 276 -22.04 -6.95 0.15
C ASP A 276 -22.45 -7.93 -0.97
N ALA A 277 -22.88 -7.39 -2.12
CA ALA A 277 -23.28 -8.22 -3.26
C ALA A 277 -22.12 -9.06 -3.82
N LYS A 278 -20.90 -8.49 -3.87
CA LYS A 278 -19.70 -9.19 -4.33
C LYS A 278 -19.30 -10.33 -3.40
N LEU A 279 -19.29 -10.05 -2.10
CA LEU A 279 -18.98 -11.08 -1.10
C LEU A 279 -20.03 -12.19 -1.06
N LYS A 280 -21.32 -11.87 -1.15
CA LYS A 280 -22.40 -12.86 -1.25
C LYS A 280 -22.26 -13.74 -2.49
N ARG A 281 -21.93 -13.14 -3.65
CA ARG A 281 -21.66 -13.91 -4.88
C ARG A 281 -20.48 -14.87 -4.69
N LEU A 282 -19.45 -14.46 -3.95
CA LEU A 282 -18.23 -15.24 -3.79
C LEU A 282 -18.34 -16.29 -2.69
N PHE A 283 -18.88 -15.92 -1.51
CA PHE A 283 -18.91 -16.77 -0.32
C PHE A 283 -20.28 -17.45 -0.10
N GLY A 284 -21.34 -17.00 -0.77
CA GLY A 284 -22.74 -17.41 -0.56
C GLY A 284 -23.47 -16.49 0.42
N ASP A 285 -24.76 -16.25 0.17
CA ASP A 285 -25.58 -15.28 0.92
C ASP A 285 -25.57 -15.50 2.43
N LYS A 286 -25.66 -16.76 2.87
CA LYS A 286 -25.72 -17.14 4.30
C LYS A 286 -24.40 -16.94 5.03
N ASN A 287 -23.30 -16.82 4.30
CA ASN A 287 -21.95 -16.73 4.83
C ASN A 287 -21.45 -15.28 4.95
N VAL A 288 -22.26 -14.28 4.57
CA VAL A 288 -21.90 -12.87 4.66
C VAL A 288 -22.81 -12.16 5.64
N LYS A 289 -22.22 -11.47 6.61
CA LYS A 289 -22.94 -10.66 7.60
C LYS A 289 -22.40 -9.25 7.71
N LEU A 290 -23.26 -8.32 8.04
CA LEU A 290 -22.89 -6.97 8.44
C LEU A 290 -22.34 -7.01 9.87
N VAL A 291 -21.13 -6.52 10.08
CA VAL A 291 -20.50 -6.38 11.42
C VAL A 291 -20.86 -5.03 12.01
N ALA A 292 -20.62 -3.96 11.24
CA ALA A 292 -20.92 -2.59 11.64
C ALA A 292 -21.16 -1.69 10.43
N SER A 293 -21.87 -0.59 10.63
CA SER A 293 -22.02 0.46 9.61
C SER A 293 -22.21 1.84 10.23
N ASN A 294 -21.80 2.85 9.49
CA ASN A 294 -22.10 4.26 9.77
C ASN A 294 -22.59 4.95 8.49
N SER A 295 -22.69 6.28 8.48
CA SER A 295 -23.15 7.03 7.30
C SER A 295 -22.30 6.83 6.05
N LYS A 296 -21.00 6.54 6.18
CA LYS A 296 -20.04 6.45 5.09
C LYS A 296 -19.58 5.02 4.80
N PHE A 297 -19.33 4.23 5.84
CA PHE A 297 -18.69 2.92 5.75
C PHE A 297 -19.60 1.76 6.17
N VAL A 298 -19.26 0.59 5.65
CA VAL A 298 -19.76 -0.72 6.11
C VAL A 298 -18.57 -1.62 6.41
N ILE A 299 -18.68 -2.43 7.47
CA ILE A 299 -17.77 -3.53 7.76
C ILE A 299 -18.55 -4.83 7.58
N LEU A 300 -18.06 -5.67 6.68
CA LEU A 300 -18.66 -6.94 6.31
C LEU A 300 -17.73 -8.08 6.71
N GLN A 301 -18.31 -9.17 7.20
CA GLN A 301 -17.60 -10.42 7.41
C GLN A 301 -18.13 -11.48 6.46
N ALA A 302 -17.25 -12.11 5.71
CA ALA A 302 -17.55 -13.29 4.92
C ALA A 302 -16.83 -14.51 5.52
N THR A 303 -17.51 -15.66 5.63
CA THR A 303 -16.97 -16.90 6.20
C THR A 303 -16.81 -17.94 5.09
N LYS A 304 -15.61 -18.53 4.96
CA LYS A 304 -15.40 -19.60 3.99
C LYS A 304 -16.03 -20.88 4.47
N ASP A 305 -16.99 -21.39 3.69
CA ASP A 305 -17.74 -22.65 3.89
C ASP A 305 -17.53 -23.26 5.29
N PRO A 306 -18.38 -22.93 6.28
CA PRO A 306 -18.20 -23.45 7.62
C PRO A 306 -18.13 -24.98 7.56
N ALA A 307 -17.20 -25.57 8.30
CA ALA A 307 -17.11 -27.02 8.41
C ALA A 307 -18.52 -27.54 8.69
N LYS A 308 -19.03 -28.46 7.89
CA LYS A 308 -20.29 -29.15 8.20
C LYS A 308 -20.11 -29.72 9.60
N LEU A 309 -20.73 -29.12 10.59
CA LEU A 309 -20.89 -29.75 11.90
C LEU A 309 -21.44 -31.14 11.62
N GLY A 310 -20.64 -32.16 11.91
CA GLY A 310 -20.99 -33.54 11.63
C GLY A 310 -22.39 -33.80 12.15
N ALA A 311 -23.26 -34.22 11.26
CA ALA A 311 -24.54 -34.81 11.67
C ALA A 311 -24.20 -35.91 12.69
N LYS A 312 -24.50 -35.66 13.97
CA LYS A 312 -24.46 -36.71 14.98
C LYS A 312 -25.45 -37.76 14.47
N GLN A 313 -24.91 -38.94 14.09
CA GLN A 313 -25.69 -40.15 13.94
C GLN A 313 -26.24 -40.59 15.31
#